data_b94dd62ec9a7efbc1bc4bb8b686b26ea
#
_entry.id   b94dd62ec9a7efbc1bc4bb8b686b26ea
#
_cell.length_a   1.000
_cell.length_b   1.000
_cell.length_c   1.000
_cell.angle_alpha   90.00
_cell.angle_beta   90.00
_cell.angle_gamma   90.00
#
_symmetry.space_group_name_H-M   'P 1'
#
loop_
_entity.id
_entity.type
_entity.pdbx_description
1 polymer ?
#
loop_
_entity_poly.entity_id
_entity_poly.type
_entity_poly.pdbx_seq_one_letter_code
_entity_poly.pdbx_strand_id
1 'polypeptide(L)'
;QSPAYPAGMTVLEACFHATNPALKAIAEYERAIGNASGEGLQEAMARMDALEAWDYEQRAKRILSRLRIRDFGQKVETLSGGQLKRVALANVLISESDLLILDEPTNHLDTDMTEWLEEYLAASGAGLLMVTHDRYFLDSVCSDILEMENRRIYHYAGNYSYYLEKKQE
;
A
#
# COMPACT_ATOMS: atom_id res chain seq x y z
N GLN A 1 4.17 -6.09 -12.44
CA GLN A 1 3.68 -7.48 -12.31
C GLN A 1 2.61 -7.50 -11.23
N SER A 2 1.48 -8.12 -11.51
CA SER A 2 0.45 -8.32 -10.48
C SER A 2 1.00 -9.29 -9.43
N PRO A 3 0.88 -8.99 -8.13
CA PRO A 3 1.34 -9.91 -7.10
C PRO A 3 0.54 -11.21 -7.18
N ALA A 4 1.24 -12.34 -7.11
CA ALA A 4 0.61 -13.65 -7.05
C ALA A 4 0.30 -13.99 -5.59
N TYR A 5 -0.97 -14.05 -5.24
CA TYR A 5 -1.43 -14.49 -3.92
C TYR A 5 -1.86 -15.96 -3.97
N PRO A 6 -1.65 -16.74 -2.89
CA PRO A 6 -2.17 -18.09 -2.79
C PRO A 6 -3.69 -18.14 -2.97
N ALA A 7 -4.19 -19.22 -3.58
CA ALA A 7 -5.61 -19.43 -3.76
C ALA A 7 -6.36 -19.51 -2.41
N GLY A 8 -7.55 -18.94 -2.35
CA GLY A 8 -8.38 -18.93 -1.15
C GLY A 8 -8.03 -17.88 -0.10
N MET A 9 -7.00 -17.06 -0.33
CA MET A 9 -6.60 -15.98 0.57
C MET A 9 -7.64 -14.85 0.55
N THR A 10 -7.95 -14.28 1.71
CA THR A 10 -8.79 -13.09 1.80
C THR A 10 -8.00 -11.81 1.51
N VAL A 11 -8.72 -10.71 1.24
CA VAL A 11 -8.12 -9.38 1.06
C VAL A 11 -7.27 -9.00 2.27
N LEU A 12 -7.78 -9.20 3.47
CA LEU A 12 -7.06 -8.84 4.69
C LEU A 12 -5.81 -9.70 4.89
N GLU A 13 -5.91 -11.01 4.66
CA GLU A 13 -4.76 -11.92 4.69
C GLU A 13 -3.70 -11.53 3.64
N ALA A 14 -4.11 -11.08 2.46
CA ALA A 14 -3.20 -10.60 1.42
C ALA A 14 -2.43 -9.35 1.85
N CYS A 15 -3.08 -8.44 2.56
CA CYS A 15 -2.42 -7.24 3.12
C CYS A 15 -1.39 -7.59 4.19
N PHE A 16 -1.55 -8.72 4.86
CA PHE A 16 -0.65 -9.19 5.91
C PHE A 16 0.30 -10.31 5.45
N HIS A 17 0.38 -10.54 4.14
CA HIS A 17 1.28 -11.54 3.56
C HIS A 17 2.74 -11.03 3.56
N ALA A 18 3.22 -10.70 4.75
CA ALA A 18 4.58 -10.25 4.99
C ALA A 18 5.24 -11.07 6.11
N THR A 19 6.54 -10.95 6.25
CA THR A 19 7.33 -11.68 7.25
C THR A 19 7.19 -11.12 8.67
N ASN A 20 6.46 -10.05 8.87
CA ASN A 20 6.27 -9.41 10.17
C ASN A 20 5.38 -10.29 11.08
N PRO A 21 5.84 -10.67 12.31
CA PRO A 21 5.05 -11.47 13.25
C PRO A 21 3.70 -10.87 13.63
N ALA A 22 3.61 -9.53 13.76
CA ALA A 22 2.36 -8.85 14.07
C ALA A 22 1.31 -9.06 12.95
N LEU A 23 1.73 -9.02 11.69
CA LEU A 23 0.84 -9.24 10.55
C LEU A 23 0.32 -10.69 10.51
N LYS A 24 1.15 -11.67 10.88
CA LYS A 24 0.71 -13.06 11.03
C LYS A 24 -0.33 -13.23 12.14
N ALA A 25 -0.11 -12.57 13.28
CA ALA A 25 -1.05 -12.61 14.40
C ALA A 25 -2.42 -12.03 14.02
N ILE A 26 -2.46 -10.95 13.24
CA ILE A 26 -3.70 -10.36 12.72
C ILE A 26 -4.43 -11.34 11.79
N ALA A 27 -3.73 -11.99 10.87
CA ALA A 27 -4.32 -12.97 9.97
C ALA A 27 -4.90 -14.19 10.73
N GLU A 28 -4.22 -14.66 11.77
CA GLU A 28 -4.71 -15.72 12.65
C GLU A 28 -5.95 -15.28 13.44
N TYR A 29 -5.96 -14.07 13.97
CA TYR A 29 -7.09 -13.50 14.70
C TYR A 29 -8.34 -13.35 13.81
N GLU A 30 -8.20 -12.78 12.63
CA GLU A 30 -9.31 -12.63 11.68
C GLU A 30 -9.87 -13.99 11.23
N ARG A 31 -9.00 -14.98 11.06
CA ARG A 31 -9.44 -16.35 10.75
C ARG A 31 -10.19 -16.98 11.92
N ALA A 32 -9.74 -16.76 13.16
CA ALA A 32 -10.40 -17.28 14.36
C ALA A 32 -11.77 -16.64 14.59
N ILE A 33 -11.94 -15.34 14.30
CA ILE A 33 -13.25 -14.66 14.33
C ILE A 33 -14.21 -15.26 13.31
N GLY A 34 -13.71 -15.59 12.12
CA GLY A 34 -14.53 -16.19 11.05
C GLY A 34 -14.97 -17.63 11.34
N ASN A 35 -14.36 -18.30 12.32
CA ASN A 35 -14.74 -19.65 12.72
C ASN A 35 -15.92 -19.64 13.69
N ALA A 36 -17.04 -20.22 13.27
CA ALA A 36 -18.26 -20.30 14.08
C ALA A 36 -18.07 -21.05 15.43
N SER A 37 -17.04 -21.87 15.58
CA SER A 37 -16.71 -22.59 16.82
C SER A 37 -15.98 -21.75 17.86
N GLY A 38 -15.42 -20.60 17.47
CA GLY A 38 -14.58 -19.77 18.35
C GLY A 38 -13.27 -20.43 18.78
N GLU A 39 -12.93 -21.57 18.18
CA GLU A 39 -11.71 -22.31 18.51
C GLU A 39 -10.47 -21.50 18.11
N GLY A 40 -9.51 -21.38 19.04
CA GLY A 40 -8.27 -20.64 18.85
C GLY A 40 -8.39 -19.11 19.02
N LEU A 41 -9.59 -18.55 19.26
CA LEU A 41 -9.79 -17.11 19.38
C LEU A 41 -9.02 -16.52 20.57
N GLN A 42 -9.03 -17.16 21.73
CA GLN A 42 -8.33 -16.68 22.94
C GLN A 42 -6.80 -16.66 22.72
N GLU A 43 -6.27 -17.69 22.09
CA GLU A 43 -4.85 -17.78 21.76
C GLU A 43 -4.44 -16.72 20.75
N ALA A 44 -5.28 -16.50 19.74
CA ALA A 44 -5.06 -15.45 18.74
C ALA A 44 -5.09 -14.05 19.37
N MET A 45 -6.06 -13.77 20.26
CA MET A 45 -6.11 -12.50 21.00
C MET A 45 -4.89 -12.28 21.88
N ALA A 46 -4.46 -13.31 22.62
CA ALA A 46 -3.25 -13.21 23.47
C ALA A 46 -1.99 -12.93 22.62
N ARG A 47 -1.93 -13.47 21.42
CA ARG A 47 -0.83 -13.20 20.47
C ARG A 47 -0.87 -11.78 19.91
N MET A 48 -2.08 -11.27 19.61
CA MET A 48 -2.30 -9.87 19.23
C MET A 48 -1.84 -8.90 20.30
N ASP A 49 -2.20 -9.17 21.57
CA ASP A 49 -1.78 -8.35 22.71
C ASP A 49 -0.25 -8.38 22.89
N ALA A 50 0.36 -9.56 22.86
CA ALA A 50 1.80 -9.72 23.03
C ALA A 50 2.64 -9.02 21.95
N LEU A 51 2.10 -8.85 20.75
CA LEU A 51 2.77 -8.23 19.61
C LEU A 51 2.29 -6.78 19.36
N GLU A 52 1.42 -6.24 20.21
CA GLU A 52 0.80 -4.92 20.04
C GLU A 52 0.18 -4.73 18.64
N ALA A 53 -0.44 -5.80 18.11
CA ALA A 53 -0.85 -5.90 16.71
C ALA A 53 -2.20 -5.23 16.41
N TRP A 54 -2.95 -4.78 17.42
CA TRP A 54 -4.26 -4.14 17.24
C TRP A 54 -4.20 -2.86 16.41
N ASP A 55 -3.18 -2.04 16.61
CA ASP A 55 -2.99 -0.80 15.87
C ASP A 55 -2.70 -1.05 14.38
N TYR A 56 -1.96 -2.12 14.07
CA TYR A 56 -1.72 -2.54 12.69
C TYR A 56 -3.00 -2.96 11.98
N GLU A 57 -3.87 -3.72 12.64
CA GLU A 57 -5.16 -4.13 12.10
C GLU A 57 -6.05 -2.92 11.78
N GLN A 58 -6.18 -2.00 12.72
CA GLN A 58 -6.93 -0.76 12.58
C GLN A 58 -6.40 0.08 11.40
N ARG A 59 -5.08 0.20 11.31
CA ARG A 59 -4.40 0.93 10.23
C ARG A 59 -4.66 0.28 8.88
N ALA A 60 -4.55 -1.04 8.78
CA ALA A 60 -4.80 -1.79 7.57
C ALA A 60 -6.24 -1.60 7.07
N LYS A 61 -7.21 -1.76 7.94
CA LYS A 61 -8.63 -1.57 7.62
C LYS A 61 -8.93 -0.13 7.17
N ARG A 62 -8.27 0.84 7.78
CA ARG A 62 -8.38 2.25 7.39
C ARG A 62 -7.83 2.50 5.99
N ILE A 63 -6.63 1.99 5.70
CA ILE A 63 -5.99 2.14 4.37
C ILE A 63 -6.84 1.46 3.30
N LEU A 64 -7.29 0.22 3.52
CA LEU A 64 -8.15 -0.51 2.59
C LEU A 64 -9.46 0.25 2.32
N SER A 65 -10.09 0.80 3.36
CA SER A 65 -11.32 1.58 3.21
C SER A 65 -11.10 2.86 2.39
N ARG A 66 -9.97 3.54 2.56
CA ARG A 66 -9.59 4.70 1.75
C ARG A 66 -9.38 4.34 0.28
N LEU A 67 -8.88 3.15 0.02
CA LEU A 67 -8.74 2.59 -1.34
C LEU A 67 -10.03 1.91 -1.85
N ARG A 68 -11.17 2.14 -1.17
CA ARG A 68 -12.50 1.61 -1.51
C ARG A 68 -12.57 0.08 -1.59
N ILE A 69 -11.77 -0.58 -0.80
CA ILE A 69 -11.88 -2.01 -0.51
C ILE A 69 -12.64 -2.15 0.81
N ARG A 70 -13.88 -2.62 0.74
CA ARG A 70 -14.80 -2.64 1.90
C ARG A 70 -15.03 -4.04 2.47
N ASP A 71 -14.99 -5.05 1.63
CA ASP A 71 -15.13 -6.44 2.04
C ASP A 71 -13.75 -7.06 2.27
N PHE A 72 -13.32 -7.07 3.52
CA PHE A 72 -12.01 -7.59 3.92
C PHE A 72 -11.95 -9.13 3.89
N GLY A 73 -13.10 -9.79 3.96
CA GLY A 73 -13.23 -11.24 3.85
C GLY A 73 -13.36 -11.74 2.41
N GLN A 74 -13.47 -10.86 1.43
CA GLN A 74 -13.55 -11.24 0.02
C GLN A 74 -12.30 -11.99 -0.41
N LYS A 75 -12.47 -13.04 -1.21
CA LYS A 75 -11.34 -13.81 -1.75
C LYS A 75 -10.60 -13.01 -2.82
N VAL A 76 -9.27 -13.03 -2.76
CA VAL A 76 -8.41 -12.27 -3.69
C VAL A 76 -8.68 -12.66 -5.14
N GLU A 77 -8.94 -13.92 -5.40
CA GLU A 77 -9.25 -14.45 -6.75
C GLU A 77 -10.54 -13.90 -7.35
N THR A 78 -11.44 -13.32 -6.54
CA THR A 78 -12.70 -12.72 -7.01
C THR A 78 -12.59 -11.21 -7.27
N LEU A 79 -11.44 -10.63 -7.00
CA LEU A 79 -11.19 -9.20 -7.21
C LEU A 79 -11.01 -8.88 -8.70
N SER A 80 -11.47 -7.69 -9.10
CA SER A 80 -11.09 -7.12 -10.41
C SER A 80 -9.59 -6.77 -10.43
N GLY A 81 -9.01 -6.63 -11.62
CA GLY A 81 -7.61 -6.23 -11.76
C GLY A 81 -7.28 -4.91 -11.05
N GLY A 82 -8.19 -3.94 -11.12
CA GLY A 82 -8.03 -2.66 -10.41
C GLY A 82 -8.11 -2.81 -8.89
N GLN A 83 -9.02 -3.62 -8.38
CA GLN A 83 -9.11 -3.93 -6.95
C GLN A 83 -7.85 -4.65 -6.46
N LEU A 84 -7.34 -5.62 -7.22
CA LEU A 84 -6.12 -6.34 -6.88
C LEU A 84 -4.92 -5.42 -6.78
N LYS A 85 -4.78 -4.45 -7.68
CA LYS A 85 -3.71 -3.45 -7.63
C LYS A 85 -3.84 -2.50 -6.43
N ARG A 86 -5.07 -2.12 -6.07
CA ARG A 86 -5.32 -1.34 -4.85
C ARG A 86 -5.01 -2.10 -3.57
N VAL A 87 -5.28 -3.41 -3.52
CA VAL A 87 -4.86 -4.28 -2.42
C VAL A 87 -3.33 -4.38 -2.34
N ALA A 88 -2.65 -4.51 -3.48
CA ALA A 88 -1.19 -4.50 -3.53
C ALA A 88 -0.59 -3.19 -3.03
N LEU A 89 -1.18 -2.05 -3.40
CA LEU A 89 -0.80 -0.74 -2.88
C LEU A 89 -1.02 -0.67 -1.35
N ALA A 90 -2.17 -1.11 -0.86
CA ALA A 90 -2.45 -1.18 0.58
C ALA A 90 -1.38 -1.98 1.33
N ASN A 91 -1.00 -3.14 0.80
CA ASN A 91 0.05 -3.98 1.39
C ASN A 91 1.37 -3.22 1.57
N VAL A 92 1.79 -2.48 0.55
CA VAL A 92 3.02 -1.67 0.60
C VAL A 92 2.90 -0.54 1.63
N LEU A 93 1.75 0.14 1.71
CA LEU A 93 1.53 1.25 2.64
C LEU A 93 1.40 0.79 4.11
N ILE A 94 0.90 -0.43 4.32
CA ILE A 94 0.79 -1.04 5.66
C ILE A 94 2.17 -1.48 6.18
N SER A 95 3.03 -1.96 5.29
CA SER A 95 4.40 -2.34 5.66
C SER A 95 5.18 -1.08 6.06
N GLU A 96 5.66 -1.02 7.29
CA GLU A 96 6.52 0.08 7.76
C GLU A 96 7.92 -0.07 7.18
N SER A 97 8.09 0.47 5.98
CA SER A 97 9.36 0.43 5.25
C SER A 97 10.00 1.82 5.24
N ASP A 98 11.32 1.88 5.35
CA ASP A 98 12.09 3.12 5.23
C ASP A 98 12.11 3.67 3.80
N LEU A 99 11.86 2.81 2.82
CA LEU A 99 11.80 3.14 1.40
C LEU A 99 10.58 2.49 0.75
N LEU A 100 9.76 3.30 0.10
CA LEU A 100 8.63 2.87 -0.74
C LEU A 100 9.05 2.95 -2.21
N ILE A 101 8.82 1.86 -2.95
CA ILE A 101 9.03 1.82 -4.40
C ILE A 101 7.68 1.59 -5.06
N LEU A 102 7.20 2.58 -5.80
CA LEU A 102 5.88 2.58 -6.42
C LEU A 102 5.99 2.72 -7.95
N ASP A 103 5.34 1.83 -8.66
CA ASP A 103 5.24 1.84 -10.12
C ASP A 103 3.78 2.13 -10.53
N GLU A 104 3.56 3.30 -11.12
CA GLU A 104 2.25 3.80 -11.57
C GLU A 104 1.14 3.68 -10.49
N PRO A 105 1.36 4.23 -9.28
CA PRO A 105 0.46 3.99 -8.13
C PRO A 105 -0.94 4.59 -8.32
N THR A 106 -1.11 5.60 -9.18
CA THR A 106 -2.39 6.29 -9.39
C THR A 106 -3.28 5.67 -10.46
N ASN A 107 -2.79 4.69 -11.24
CA ASN A 107 -3.50 4.15 -12.42
C ASN A 107 -4.89 3.56 -12.15
N HIS A 108 -5.20 3.15 -10.93
CA HIS A 108 -6.49 2.55 -10.56
C HIS A 108 -7.17 3.29 -9.42
N LEU A 109 -6.79 4.55 -9.23
CA LEU A 109 -7.31 5.46 -8.23
C LEU A 109 -8.18 6.52 -8.90
N ASP A 110 -9.25 6.92 -8.23
CA ASP A 110 -9.98 8.15 -8.58
C ASP A 110 -9.35 9.36 -7.87
N THR A 111 -9.93 10.53 -8.08
CA THR A 111 -9.40 11.80 -7.53
C THR A 111 -9.28 11.75 -6.00
N ASP A 112 -10.33 11.31 -5.31
CA ASP A 112 -10.36 11.29 -3.84
C ASP A 112 -9.30 10.33 -3.27
N MET A 113 -9.12 9.17 -3.90
CA MET A 113 -8.08 8.21 -3.53
C MET A 113 -6.68 8.76 -3.80
N THR A 114 -6.49 9.46 -4.91
CA THR A 114 -5.21 10.07 -5.28
C THR A 114 -4.82 11.17 -4.31
N GLU A 115 -5.72 12.08 -3.98
CA GLU A 115 -5.50 13.14 -2.99
C GLU A 115 -5.16 12.55 -1.61
N TRP A 116 -5.90 11.53 -1.19
CA TRP A 116 -5.57 10.84 0.06
C TRP A 116 -4.17 10.19 0.03
N LEU A 117 -3.78 9.60 -1.10
CA LEU A 117 -2.45 8.99 -1.23
C LEU A 117 -1.34 10.04 -1.17
N GLU A 118 -1.54 11.21 -1.78
CA GLU A 118 -0.62 12.34 -1.67
C GLU A 118 -0.38 12.75 -0.21
N GLU A 119 -1.47 12.96 0.53
CA GLU A 119 -1.43 13.30 1.97
C GLU A 119 -0.72 12.20 2.78
N TYR A 120 -1.03 10.93 2.50
CA TYR A 120 -0.44 9.79 3.19
C TYR A 120 1.08 9.72 2.97
N LEU A 121 1.53 9.86 1.73
CA LEU A 121 2.95 9.82 1.36
C LEU A 121 3.71 11.01 1.96
N ALA A 122 3.13 12.20 1.95
CA ALA A 122 3.72 13.39 2.57
C ALA A 122 3.92 13.23 4.08
N ALA A 123 3.00 12.52 4.76
CA ALA A 123 3.06 12.29 6.20
C ALA A 123 3.92 11.08 6.60
N SER A 124 4.24 10.18 5.68
CA SER A 124 4.87 8.89 6.02
C SER A 124 6.31 8.99 6.51
N GLY A 125 7.05 10.03 6.12
CA GLY A 125 8.48 10.18 6.43
C GLY A 125 9.40 9.15 5.77
N ALA A 126 8.86 8.18 5.01
CA ALA A 126 9.64 7.19 4.26
C ALA A 126 10.26 7.83 3.00
N GLY A 127 11.41 7.31 2.57
CA GLY A 127 11.94 7.61 1.25
C GLY A 127 10.97 7.08 0.18
N LEU A 128 10.80 7.83 -0.90
CA LEU A 128 9.91 7.46 -1.99
C LEU A 128 10.68 7.40 -3.31
N LEU A 129 10.68 6.25 -3.96
CA LEU A 129 11.10 6.09 -5.36
C LEU A 129 9.88 5.70 -6.18
N MET A 130 9.51 6.54 -7.15
CA MET A 130 8.29 6.37 -7.89
C MET A 130 8.48 6.54 -9.39
N VAL A 131 7.77 5.73 -10.16
CA VAL A 131 7.60 5.90 -11.61
C VAL A 131 6.14 6.16 -11.89
N THR A 132 5.83 7.27 -12.56
CA THR A 132 4.44 7.58 -12.96
C THR A 132 4.40 8.55 -14.15
N HIS A 133 3.31 8.51 -14.90
CA HIS A 133 2.96 9.49 -15.93
C HIS A 133 2.03 10.60 -15.41
N ASP A 134 1.57 10.50 -14.17
CA ASP A 134 0.72 11.50 -13.51
C ASP A 134 1.56 12.72 -13.06
N ARG A 135 1.53 13.75 -13.87
CA ARG A 135 2.33 14.97 -13.67
C ARG A 135 1.92 15.77 -12.45
N TYR A 136 0.63 15.78 -12.13
CA TYR A 136 0.10 16.47 -10.96
C TYR A 136 0.54 15.77 -9.68
N PHE A 137 0.49 14.45 -9.68
CA PHE A 137 0.96 13.64 -8.58
C PHE A 137 2.47 13.81 -8.35
N LEU A 138 3.28 13.81 -9.43
CA LEU A 138 4.73 14.11 -9.34
C LEU A 138 4.98 15.50 -8.74
N ASP A 139 4.23 16.50 -9.15
CA ASP A 139 4.42 17.87 -8.69
C ASP A 139 4.11 18.03 -7.20
N SER A 140 3.13 17.28 -6.67
CA SER A 140 2.70 17.35 -5.27
C SER A 140 3.56 16.53 -4.31
N VAL A 141 4.14 15.39 -4.75
CA VAL A 141 4.81 14.44 -3.83
C VAL A 141 6.31 14.37 -3.98
N CYS A 142 6.88 14.81 -5.12
CA CYS A 142 8.31 14.66 -5.39
C CYS A 142 9.11 15.93 -5.03
N SER A 143 10.27 15.69 -4.42
CA SER A 143 11.30 16.71 -4.17
C SER A 143 12.41 16.71 -5.23
N ASP A 144 12.53 15.60 -5.94
CA ASP A 144 13.60 15.35 -6.90
C ASP A 144 13.06 14.59 -8.11
N ILE A 145 13.53 14.90 -9.30
CA ILE A 145 13.21 14.20 -10.52
C ILE A 145 14.47 13.56 -11.10
N LEU A 146 14.39 12.30 -11.44
CA LEU A 146 15.41 11.57 -12.17
C LEU A 146 14.90 11.28 -13.59
N GLU A 147 15.47 11.90 -14.58
CA GLU A 147 15.18 11.63 -15.98
C GLU A 147 16.20 10.65 -16.54
N MET A 148 15.71 9.57 -17.14
CA MET A 148 16.55 8.60 -17.84
C MET A 148 16.41 8.80 -19.36
N GLU A 149 17.46 9.28 -19.99
CA GLU A 149 17.52 9.51 -21.44
C GLU A 149 18.87 9.06 -22.00
N ASN A 150 18.87 8.39 -23.15
CA ASN A 150 20.08 7.96 -23.86
C ASN A 150 21.11 7.21 -22.98
N ARG A 151 20.63 6.32 -22.09
CA ARG A 151 21.46 5.57 -21.11
C ARG A 151 22.19 6.45 -20.10
N ARG A 152 21.71 7.66 -19.87
CA ARG A 152 22.21 8.58 -18.84
C ARG A 152 21.06 8.92 -17.90
N ILE A 153 21.42 9.29 -16.68
CA ILE A 153 20.47 9.76 -15.67
C ILE A 153 20.80 11.23 -15.42
N TYR A 154 19.80 12.07 -15.54
CA TYR A 154 19.85 13.50 -15.22
C TYR A 154 19.06 13.72 -13.95
N HIS A 155 19.63 14.45 -13.00
CA HIS A 155 19.00 14.76 -11.72
C HIS A 155 18.60 16.24 -11.67
N TYR A 156 17.35 16.47 -11.31
CA TYR A 156 16.77 17.80 -11.10
C TYR A 156 16.29 17.88 -9.66
N ALA A 157 16.93 18.74 -8.85
CA ALA A 157 16.55 18.96 -7.46
C ALA A 157 15.36 19.91 -7.39
N GLY A 158 14.15 19.39 -7.48
CA GLY A 158 12.91 20.13 -7.49
C GLY A 158 11.73 19.24 -7.89
N ASN A 159 10.53 19.83 -7.87
CA ASN A 159 9.32 19.16 -8.32
C ASN A 159 9.21 19.08 -9.86
N TYR A 160 8.10 18.56 -10.38
CA TYR A 160 7.92 18.40 -11.81
C TYR A 160 7.86 19.75 -12.56
N SER A 161 7.27 20.78 -11.98
CA SER A 161 7.23 22.13 -12.54
C SER A 161 8.66 22.70 -12.71
N TYR A 162 9.51 22.55 -11.69
CA TYR A 162 10.92 22.95 -11.76
C TYR A 162 11.70 22.19 -12.85
N TYR A 163 11.47 20.87 -12.96
CA TYR A 163 12.08 20.06 -14.02
C TYR A 163 11.73 20.57 -15.41
N LEU A 164 10.46 20.94 -15.65
CA LEU A 164 10.02 21.47 -16.96
C LEU A 164 10.71 22.79 -17.30
N GLU A 165 10.86 23.69 -16.34
CA GLU A 165 11.59 24.95 -16.54
C GLU A 165 13.05 24.68 -16.95
N LYS A 166 13.73 23.83 -16.21
CA LYS A 166 15.15 23.53 -16.45
C LYS A 166 15.42 22.74 -17.74
N LYS A 167 14.46 21.97 -18.22
CA LYS A 167 14.57 21.23 -19.48
C LYS A 167 14.43 22.12 -20.71
N GLN A 168 13.84 23.32 -20.58
CA GLN A 168 13.66 24.29 -21.65
C GLN A 168 14.86 25.26 -21.81
N GLU A 169 15.75 25.31 -20.81
CA GLU A 169 17.03 26.04 -20.85
C GLU A 169 18.12 25.24 -21.58
#